data_79c0376c253b1fe23812d34c8fbbc895
#
_entry.id   79c0376c253b1fe23812d34c8fbbc895
#
_cell.length_a   1.000
_cell.length_b   1.000
_cell.length_c   1.000
_cell.angle_alpha   90.00
_cell.angle_beta   90.00
_cell.angle_gamma   90.00
#
_symmetry.space_group_name_H-M   'P 1'
#
loop_
_entity.id
_entity.type
_entity.pdbx_description
1 polymer ?
#
loop_
_entity_poly.entity_id
_entity_poly.type
_entity_poly.pdbx_seq_one_letter_code
_entity_poly.pdbx_strand_id
1 'polypeptide(L)'
;MKKYFKGMVAMALGMWSVVAVAQQDRNQSIRESEKKGWEYEVKAGVNIGGASPIPLPEEIREVNSFNPKFNGVVEGTVTKWLGREKNWGVSTGLRIEEKGMKTDARVKNYSTEILNDGNKVAGRWTGRVETNYNSTFLTLPVMANYRFNGSWKVRAGMYVSYRMDGDFSGSVSDGYLREGTPTGEKVEFTDGKSSTYDFSSDLRRFQYGAQIGGTWQAFRHFSVNADFTWAFSNVFKKDFQTVTFNMYPIYLNLGFGYKF
;
A
#
# COMPACT_ATOMS: atom_id res chain seq x y z
N MET A 1 -16.56 3.99 -2.55
CA MET A 1 -15.49 4.53 -1.72
C MET A 1 -15.94 5.08 -0.35
N LYS A 2 -16.86 6.03 -0.25
CA LYS A 2 -17.33 6.56 1.06
C LYS A 2 -17.98 5.52 2.01
N LYS A 3 -18.53 4.39 1.50
CA LYS A 3 -19.17 3.34 2.32
C LYS A 3 -18.18 2.49 3.11
N TYR A 4 -17.03 2.13 2.53
CA TYR A 4 -16.03 1.25 3.18
C TYR A 4 -15.23 1.99 4.26
N PHE A 5 -14.90 3.26 4.02
CA PHE A 5 -14.25 4.10 5.04
C PHE A 5 -15.14 4.29 6.28
N LYS A 6 -16.46 4.50 6.09
CA LYS A 6 -17.43 4.53 7.20
C LYS A 6 -17.51 3.20 7.94
N GLY A 7 -17.39 2.07 7.25
CA GLY A 7 -17.34 0.73 7.84
C GLY A 7 -16.06 0.51 8.66
N MET A 8 -14.92 0.99 8.18
CA MET A 8 -13.62 0.87 8.85
C MET A 8 -13.56 1.73 10.12
N VAL A 9 -14.09 2.94 10.08
CA VAL A 9 -14.22 3.82 11.27
C VAL A 9 -15.23 3.25 12.26
N ALA A 10 -16.36 2.67 11.80
CA ALA A 10 -17.33 2.01 12.66
C ALA A 10 -16.78 0.73 13.32
N MET A 11 -15.92 -0.03 12.62
CA MET A 11 -15.23 -1.19 13.17
C MET A 11 -14.18 -0.80 14.22
N ALA A 12 -13.44 0.29 14.01
CA ALA A 12 -12.53 0.85 14.99
C ALA A 12 -13.28 1.38 16.23
N LEU A 13 -14.38 2.07 16.07
CA LEU A 13 -15.23 2.55 17.17
C LEU A 13 -15.97 1.42 17.90
N GLY A 14 -16.38 0.36 17.19
CA GLY A 14 -16.95 -0.86 17.78
C GLY A 14 -15.95 -1.62 18.66
N MET A 15 -14.66 -1.63 18.32
CA MET A 15 -13.61 -2.17 19.18
C MET A 15 -13.43 -1.34 20.47
N TRP A 16 -13.69 -0.05 20.45
CA TRP A 16 -13.59 0.81 21.63
C TRP A 16 -14.72 0.57 22.64
N SER A 17 -15.93 0.24 22.18
CA SER A 17 -17.07 -0.02 23.09
C SER A 17 -16.99 -1.37 23.81
N VAL A 18 -16.36 -2.38 23.22
CA VAL A 18 -16.08 -3.67 23.90
C VAL A 18 -15.00 -3.51 24.97
N VAL A 19 -14.15 -2.49 24.86
CA VAL A 19 -13.06 -2.19 25.79
C VAL A 19 -13.56 -1.67 27.15
N ALA A 20 -14.73 -1.06 27.20
CA ALA A 20 -15.21 -0.37 28.41
C ALA A 20 -15.79 -1.30 29.50
N VAL A 21 -16.24 -2.51 29.16
CA VAL A 21 -16.99 -3.37 30.09
C VAL A 21 -16.11 -4.39 30.84
N ALA A 22 -14.87 -4.65 30.39
CA ALA A 22 -14.01 -5.70 30.96
C ALA A 22 -12.75 -5.15 31.69
N GLN A 23 -12.81 -3.97 32.27
CA GLN A 23 -11.59 -3.24 32.67
C GLN A 23 -10.86 -3.79 33.90
N GLN A 24 -11.51 -4.48 34.81
CA GLN A 24 -10.89 -4.92 36.08
C GLN A 24 -10.16 -6.27 36.00
N ASP A 25 -10.73 -7.28 35.35
CA ASP A 25 -10.08 -8.59 35.13
C ASP A 25 -9.02 -8.51 34.02
N ARG A 26 -9.18 -7.56 33.10
CA ARG A 26 -8.30 -7.33 31.98
C ARG A 26 -6.89 -6.85 32.37
N ASN A 27 -6.80 -5.98 33.40
CA ASN A 27 -5.50 -5.46 33.85
C ASN A 27 -4.63 -6.55 34.47
N GLN A 28 -5.22 -7.57 35.12
CA GLN A 28 -4.47 -8.66 35.67
C GLN A 28 -3.96 -9.62 34.61
N SER A 29 -4.79 -10.00 33.65
CA SER A 29 -4.39 -10.87 32.52
C SER A 29 -3.33 -10.24 31.58
N ILE A 30 -3.40 -8.92 31.35
CA ILE A 30 -2.37 -8.20 30.60
C ILE A 30 -1.04 -8.18 31.34
N ARG A 31 -1.04 -7.90 32.64
CA ARG A 31 0.19 -7.94 33.47
C ARG A 31 0.82 -9.32 33.51
N GLU A 32 0.01 -10.37 33.54
CA GLU A 32 0.50 -11.75 33.49
C GLU A 32 1.09 -12.09 32.11
N SER A 33 0.46 -11.64 31.01
CA SER A 33 0.97 -11.85 29.67
C SER A 33 2.26 -11.06 29.43
N GLU A 34 2.38 -9.83 29.94
CA GLU A 34 3.64 -9.06 29.90
C GLU A 34 4.77 -9.76 30.65
N LYS A 35 4.49 -10.34 31.85
CA LYS A 35 5.47 -11.16 32.60
C LYS A 35 5.93 -12.36 31.78
N LYS A 36 5.03 -12.97 31.00
CA LYS A 36 5.33 -14.08 30.09
C LYS A 36 5.98 -13.63 28.78
N GLY A 37 6.20 -12.31 28.57
CA GLY A 37 6.84 -11.73 27.39
C GLY A 37 5.91 -11.55 26.18
N TRP A 38 4.61 -11.46 26.38
CA TRP A 38 3.67 -11.08 25.34
C TRP A 38 3.39 -9.57 25.38
N GLU A 39 3.30 -8.96 24.20
CA GLU A 39 2.96 -7.55 24.01
C GLU A 39 1.90 -7.43 22.92
N TYR A 40 0.85 -6.68 23.19
CA TYR A 40 -0.25 -6.41 22.27
C TYR A 40 -0.28 -4.93 21.96
N GLU A 41 -0.34 -4.60 20.67
CA GLU A 41 -0.35 -3.22 20.19
C GLU A 41 -1.37 -3.04 19.08
N VAL A 42 -2.13 -1.95 19.12
CA VAL A 42 -2.97 -1.50 18.00
C VAL A 42 -2.36 -0.22 17.46
N LYS A 43 -2.20 -0.16 16.14
CA LYS A 43 -1.59 0.97 15.43
C LYS A 43 -2.57 1.55 14.43
N ALA A 44 -2.50 2.85 14.24
CA ALA A 44 -3.19 3.58 13.19
C ALA A 44 -2.25 4.60 12.56
N GLY A 45 -2.36 4.77 11.26
CA GLY A 45 -1.43 5.65 10.54
C GLY A 45 -1.82 5.87 9.10
N VAL A 46 -0.84 6.32 8.32
CA VAL A 46 -0.98 6.59 6.90
C VAL A 46 0.18 5.99 6.11
N ASN A 47 -0.11 5.50 4.91
CA ASN A 47 0.86 5.07 3.91
C ASN A 47 1.16 6.22 2.96
N ILE A 48 2.42 6.57 2.81
CA ILE A 48 2.93 7.57 1.87
C ILE A 48 3.84 6.86 0.88
N GLY A 49 3.51 6.92 -0.40
CA GLY A 49 4.27 6.21 -1.43
C GLY A 49 3.45 5.92 -2.66
N GLY A 50 3.88 4.93 -3.44
CA GLY A 50 3.20 4.55 -4.67
C GLY A 50 3.72 3.25 -5.25
N ALA A 51 3.18 2.85 -6.38
CA ALA A 51 3.70 1.79 -7.21
C ALA A 51 4.68 2.40 -8.22
N SER A 52 5.95 2.03 -8.13
CA SER A 52 7.01 2.56 -8.98
C SER A 52 7.51 1.50 -9.95
N PRO A 53 7.73 1.85 -11.22
CA PRO A 53 8.49 0.99 -12.12
C PRO A 53 9.97 0.99 -11.72
N ILE A 54 10.56 -0.20 -11.62
CA ILE A 54 12.00 -0.38 -11.32
C ILE A 54 12.55 -1.46 -12.24
N PRO A 55 13.53 -1.13 -13.10
CA PRO A 55 14.07 0.21 -13.35
C PRO A 55 13.05 1.15 -14.00
N LEU A 56 13.32 2.45 -13.98
CA LEU A 56 12.46 3.43 -14.68
C LEU A 56 12.53 3.14 -16.18
N PRO A 57 11.41 2.88 -16.87
CA PRO A 57 11.39 2.53 -18.29
C PRO A 57 11.68 3.75 -19.16
N GLU A 58 12.30 3.51 -20.30
CA GLU A 58 12.66 4.58 -21.28
C GLU A 58 11.44 5.30 -21.86
N GLU A 59 10.28 4.66 -21.82
CA GLU A 59 9.01 5.22 -22.28
C GLU A 59 8.56 6.41 -21.43
N ILE A 60 8.91 6.47 -20.13
CA ILE A 60 8.59 7.59 -19.25
C ILE A 60 9.65 8.68 -19.45
N ARG A 61 9.24 9.81 -20.00
CA ARG A 61 10.13 10.93 -20.32
C ARG A 61 10.18 11.98 -19.22
N GLU A 62 9.04 12.19 -18.55
CA GLU A 62 8.90 13.21 -17.52
C GLU A 62 7.76 12.83 -16.58
N VAL A 63 7.96 13.01 -15.29
CA VAL A 63 6.90 12.90 -14.28
C VAL A 63 6.54 14.33 -13.87
N ASN A 64 5.38 14.80 -14.32
CA ASN A 64 4.91 16.16 -14.08
C ASN A 64 4.42 16.33 -12.64
N SER A 65 3.71 15.31 -12.11
CA SER A 65 3.24 15.34 -10.73
C SER A 65 3.11 13.92 -10.15
N PHE A 66 3.29 13.86 -8.83
CA PHE A 66 3.07 12.68 -8.01
C PHE A 66 2.29 13.08 -6.75
N ASN A 67 1.17 12.42 -6.53
CA ASN A 67 0.36 12.60 -5.32
C ASN A 67 0.16 11.23 -4.65
N PRO A 68 0.75 11.01 -3.45
CA PRO A 68 0.66 9.73 -2.74
C PRO A 68 -0.73 9.47 -2.15
N LYS A 69 -1.67 10.40 -2.28
CA LYS A 69 -3.01 10.35 -1.69
C LYS A 69 -2.98 10.17 -0.16
N PHE A 70 -4.15 10.21 0.43
CA PHE A 70 -4.33 9.82 1.83
C PHE A 70 -4.71 8.35 1.88
N ASN A 71 -3.80 7.51 2.36
CA ASN A 71 -3.97 6.06 2.46
C ASN A 71 -3.94 5.65 3.92
N GLY A 72 -5.10 5.29 4.47
CA GLY A 72 -5.25 4.91 5.87
C GLY A 72 -4.69 3.52 6.17
N VAL A 73 -4.22 3.33 7.41
CA VAL A 73 -3.72 2.04 7.91
C VAL A 73 -4.20 1.81 9.33
N VAL A 74 -4.66 0.59 9.61
CA VAL A 74 -4.92 0.10 10.96
C VAL A 74 -4.31 -1.29 11.09
N GLU A 75 -3.56 -1.54 12.17
CA GLU A 75 -2.88 -2.81 12.44
C GLU A 75 -3.04 -3.24 13.88
N GLY A 76 -3.43 -4.50 14.11
CA GLY A 76 -3.33 -5.18 15.40
C GLY A 76 -2.12 -6.09 15.40
N THR A 77 -1.23 -5.93 16.36
CA THR A 77 0.04 -6.68 16.44
C THR A 77 0.16 -7.44 17.76
N VAL A 78 0.67 -8.65 17.69
CA VAL A 78 1.06 -9.47 18.82
C VAL A 78 2.56 -9.73 18.72
N THR A 79 3.30 -9.42 19.77
CA THR A 79 4.74 -9.66 19.86
C THR A 79 5.04 -10.63 20.99
N LYS A 80 5.85 -11.65 20.71
CA LYS A 80 6.45 -12.53 21.72
C LYS A 80 7.91 -12.17 21.91
N TRP A 81 8.26 -11.66 23.08
CA TRP A 81 9.61 -11.37 23.50
C TRP A 81 10.30 -12.63 24.01
N LEU A 82 11.53 -12.86 23.60
CA LEU A 82 12.31 -14.07 23.83
C LEU A 82 13.47 -13.79 24.82
N GLY A 83 13.94 -14.86 25.46
CA GLY A 83 15.08 -14.79 26.39
C GLY A 83 14.77 -14.11 27.73
N ARG A 84 15.76 -14.11 28.62
CA ARG A 84 15.64 -13.49 29.95
C ARG A 84 15.61 -11.97 29.91
N GLU A 85 16.40 -11.39 29.03
CA GLU A 85 16.51 -9.93 28.82
C GLU A 85 15.36 -9.35 28.00
N LYS A 86 14.62 -10.21 27.25
CA LYS A 86 13.51 -9.81 26.39
C LYS A 86 13.86 -8.70 25.37
N ASN A 87 15.10 -8.73 24.87
CA ASN A 87 15.55 -7.77 23.85
C ASN A 87 15.17 -8.19 22.44
N TRP A 88 15.07 -9.51 22.19
CA TRP A 88 14.62 -10.06 20.91
C TRP A 88 13.17 -10.52 21.00
N GLY A 89 12.42 -10.36 19.91
CA GLY A 89 11.06 -10.83 19.82
C GLY A 89 10.65 -11.14 18.39
N VAL A 90 9.56 -11.88 18.26
CA VAL A 90 8.89 -12.13 16.99
C VAL A 90 7.48 -11.58 17.09
N SER A 91 7.05 -10.83 16.07
CA SER A 91 5.70 -10.31 15.99
C SER A 91 5.00 -10.72 14.72
N THR A 92 3.69 -10.86 14.84
CA THR A 92 2.76 -10.99 13.73
C THR A 92 1.50 -10.20 14.03
N GLY A 93 0.63 -10.03 13.05
CA GLY A 93 -0.59 -9.27 13.23
C GLY A 93 -1.48 -9.29 12.01
N LEU A 94 -2.53 -8.49 12.06
CA LEU A 94 -3.38 -8.23 10.91
C LEU A 94 -3.44 -6.73 10.67
N ARG A 95 -3.22 -6.33 9.42
CA ARG A 95 -3.24 -4.94 8.96
C ARG A 95 -4.25 -4.80 7.84
N ILE A 96 -5.15 -3.83 8.00
CA ILE A 96 -5.97 -3.33 6.90
C ILE A 96 -5.33 -2.02 6.47
N GLU A 97 -4.96 -1.94 5.20
CA GLU A 97 -4.23 -0.80 4.66
C GLU A 97 -4.72 -0.41 3.28
N GLU A 98 -4.76 0.88 3.04
CA GLU A 98 -4.94 1.44 1.70
C GLU A 98 -3.57 1.79 1.11
N LYS A 99 -3.43 1.55 -0.19
CA LYS A 99 -2.27 1.90 -1.01
C LYS A 99 -2.77 2.54 -2.28
N GLY A 100 -2.39 3.78 -2.52
CA GLY A 100 -2.85 4.52 -3.68
C GLY A 100 -1.92 5.66 -4.03
N MET A 101 -2.00 6.07 -5.30
CA MET A 101 -1.30 7.23 -5.84
C MET A 101 -2.07 7.81 -7.01
N LYS A 102 -1.82 9.07 -7.32
CA LYS A 102 -2.14 9.68 -8.61
C LYS A 102 -0.85 10.23 -9.21
N THR A 103 -0.60 9.90 -10.47
CA THR A 103 0.56 10.40 -11.22
C THR A 103 0.11 11.05 -12.52
N ASP A 104 0.88 12.02 -12.97
CA ASP A 104 0.79 12.63 -14.28
C ASP A 104 2.19 12.61 -14.90
N ALA A 105 2.31 12.00 -16.06
CA ALA A 105 3.57 11.81 -16.71
C ALA A 105 3.47 12.03 -18.23
N ARG A 106 4.59 12.40 -18.84
CA ARG A 106 4.79 12.38 -20.29
C ARG A 106 5.49 11.11 -20.71
N VAL A 107 4.91 10.42 -21.68
CA VAL A 107 5.46 9.17 -22.19
C VAL A 107 5.66 9.21 -23.69
N LYS A 108 6.55 8.35 -24.20
CA LYS A 108 6.80 8.16 -25.61
C LYS A 108 6.86 6.68 -25.94
N ASN A 109 6.10 6.27 -26.96
CA ASN A 109 6.03 4.87 -27.41
C ASN A 109 5.60 3.88 -26.30
N TYR A 110 4.73 4.34 -25.40
CA TYR A 110 4.22 3.59 -24.25
C TYR A 110 3.14 2.62 -24.71
N SER A 111 3.27 1.32 -24.36
CA SER A 111 2.26 0.32 -24.68
C SER A 111 1.06 0.48 -23.78
N THR A 112 -0.12 0.63 -24.34
CA THR A 112 -1.37 0.79 -23.60
C THR A 112 -2.58 0.35 -24.41
N GLU A 113 -3.72 0.19 -23.76
CA GLU A 113 -5.02 -0.01 -24.35
C GLU A 113 -5.93 1.10 -23.87
N ILE A 114 -6.58 1.82 -24.76
CA ILE A 114 -7.47 2.93 -24.47
C ILE A 114 -8.87 2.66 -25.00
N LEU A 115 -9.86 3.35 -24.45
CA LEU A 115 -11.23 3.33 -24.94
C LEU A 115 -11.43 4.46 -25.93
N ASN A 116 -11.59 4.16 -27.23
CA ASN A 116 -11.90 5.14 -28.25
C ASN A 116 -13.28 4.84 -28.83
N ASP A 117 -14.22 5.78 -28.71
CA ASP A 117 -15.62 5.65 -29.15
C ASP A 117 -16.29 4.32 -28.67
N GLY A 118 -16.00 3.91 -27.42
CA GLY A 118 -16.52 2.69 -26.82
C GLY A 118 -15.79 1.40 -27.21
N ASN A 119 -14.81 1.45 -28.10
CA ASN A 119 -14.00 0.32 -28.51
C ASN A 119 -12.64 0.35 -27.80
N LYS A 120 -12.13 -0.83 -27.45
CA LYS A 120 -10.77 -0.98 -26.91
C LYS A 120 -9.77 -0.97 -28.07
N VAL A 121 -8.85 -0.04 -28.06
CA VAL A 121 -7.78 0.10 -29.05
C VAL A 121 -6.43 -0.04 -28.35
N ALA A 122 -5.72 -1.13 -28.65
CA ALA A 122 -4.37 -1.36 -28.16
C ALA A 122 -3.34 -0.74 -29.10
N GLY A 123 -2.29 -0.13 -28.55
CA GLY A 123 -1.28 0.49 -29.37
C GLY A 123 -0.15 1.15 -28.59
N ARG A 124 0.56 2.04 -29.30
CA ARG A 124 1.71 2.80 -28.77
C ARG A 124 1.33 4.25 -28.58
N TRP A 125 1.24 4.66 -27.31
CA TRP A 125 0.89 6.02 -26.92
C TRP A 125 2.14 6.92 -26.82
N THR A 126 2.01 8.13 -27.31
CA THR A 126 2.96 9.22 -27.09
C THR A 126 2.19 10.47 -26.72
N GLY A 127 2.39 10.98 -25.51
CA GLY A 127 1.65 12.12 -24.97
C GLY A 127 1.60 12.10 -23.44
N ARG A 128 0.59 12.74 -22.89
CA ARG A 128 0.34 12.81 -21.45
C ARG A 128 -0.46 11.59 -20.97
N VAL A 129 -0.12 11.06 -19.82
CA VAL A 129 -0.81 9.95 -19.15
C VAL A 129 -1.07 10.34 -17.69
N GLU A 130 -2.33 10.36 -17.29
CA GLU A 130 -2.71 10.41 -15.88
C GLU A 130 -3.06 9.02 -15.40
N THR A 131 -2.49 8.61 -14.28
CA THR A 131 -2.77 7.31 -13.64
C THR A 131 -3.32 7.51 -12.25
N ASN A 132 -4.38 6.78 -11.95
CA ASN A 132 -5.01 6.73 -10.65
C ASN A 132 -4.99 5.28 -10.15
N TYR A 133 -4.24 5.01 -9.10
CA TYR A 133 -4.16 3.70 -8.44
C TYR A 133 -4.72 3.79 -7.04
N ASN A 134 -5.56 2.84 -6.66
CA ASN A 134 -6.05 2.61 -5.30
C ASN A 134 -6.20 1.12 -5.08
N SER A 135 -5.82 0.64 -3.91
CA SER A 135 -6.11 -0.73 -3.51
C SER A 135 -6.20 -0.83 -2.00
N THR A 136 -7.11 -1.66 -1.52
CA THR A 136 -7.27 -2.00 -0.11
C THR A 136 -6.77 -3.42 0.12
N PHE A 137 -5.89 -3.59 1.10
CA PHE A 137 -5.26 -4.87 1.41
C PHE A 137 -5.55 -5.31 2.84
N LEU A 138 -5.70 -6.62 2.99
CA LEU A 138 -5.52 -7.33 4.25
C LEU A 138 -4.11 -7.92 4.25
N THR A 139 -3.27 -7.47 5.19
CA THR A 139 -1.84 -7.80 5.24
C THR A 139 -1.51 -8.54 6.53
N LEU A 140 -0.73 -9.60 6.39
CA LEU A 140 -0.15 -10.39 7.48
C LEU A 140 1.38 -10.15 7.52
N PRO A 141 1.90 -9.30 8.41
CA PRO A 141 3.33 -9.15 8.62
C PRO A 141 3.87 -10.24 9.57
N VAL A 142 5.12 -10.66 9.35
CA VAL A 142 5.91 -11.50 10.27
C VAL A 142 7.26 -10.84 10.45
N MET A 143 7.55 -10.36 11.67
CA MET A 143 8.68 -9.48 11.94
C MET A 143 9.55 -10.02 13.07
N ALA A 144 10.87 -9.95 12.88
CA ALA A 144 11.83 -9.99 13.97
C ALA A 144 11.96 -8.59 14.57
N ASN A 145 11.96 -8.52 15.90
CA ASN A 145 12.04 -7.27 16.65
C ASN A 145 13.28 -7.27 17.54
N TYR A 146 13.90 -6.12 17.65
CA TYR A 146 14.98 -5.89 18.59
C TYR A 146 14.73 -4.61 19.39
N ARG A 147 14.83 -4.70 20.71
CA ARG A 147 14.68 -3.58 21.63
C ARG A 147 16.07 -3.16 22.12
N PHE A 148 16.47 -1.94 21.75
CA PHE A 148 17.75 -1.37 22.21
C PHE A 148 17.70 -0.93 23.67
N ASN A 149 16.56 -0.33 24.04
CA ASN A 149 16.29 0.17 25.39
C ASN A 149 14.78 0.24 25.60
N GLY A 150 14.34 0.80 26.71
CA GLY A 150 12.90 0.92 27.04
C GLY A 150 12.10 1.78 26.05
N SER A 151 12.74 2.58 25.21
CA SER A 151 12.09 3.56 24.35
C SER A 151 12.17 3.24 22.85
N TRP A 152 13.19 2.50 22.40
CA TRP A 152 13.41 2.27 20.97
C TRP A 152 13.39 0.79 20.61
N LYS A 153 12.63 0.48 19.58
CA LYS A 153 12.55 -0.85 18.96
C LYS A 153 12.82 -0.72 17.46
N VAL A 154 13.51 -1.66 16.86
CA VAL A 154 13.57 -1.86 15.42
C VAL A 154 12.95 -3.18 15.08
N ARG A 155 12.44 -3.27 13.85
CA ARG A 155 11.83 -4.50 13.32
C ARG A 155 12.17 -4.67 11.86
N ALA A 156 12.35 -5.92 11.44
CA ALA A 156 12.56 -6.29 10.06
C ALA A 156 11.88 -7.63 9.79
N GLY A 157 11.35 -7.81 8.60
CA GLY A 157 10.68 -9.06 8.24
C GLY A 157 10.00 -9.00 6.89
N MET A 158 9.06 -9.91 6.72
CA MET A 158 8.32 -10.11 5.48
C MET A 158 6.82 -9.92 5.73
N TYR A 159 6.08 -9.66 4.66
CA TYR A 159 4.63 -9.61 4.71
C TYR A 159 4.01 -10.27 3.48
N VAL A 160 2.78 -10.74 3.66
CA VAL A 160 1.90 -11.18 2.58
C VAL A 160 0.61 -10.39 2.68
N SER A 161 0.13 -9.88 1.55
CA SER A 161 -1.08 -9.08 1.45
C SER A 161 -2.06 -9.71 0.47
N TYR A 162 -3.32 -9.74 0.86
CA TYR A 162 -4.43 -10.08 0.00
C TYR A 162 -5.20 -8.80 -0.37
N ARG A 163 -5.36 -8.52 -1.66
CA ARG A 163 -6.12 -7.38 -2.16
C ARG A 163 -7.61 -7.66 -2.04
N MET A 164 -8.30 -6.90 -1.23
CA MET A 164 -9.75 -6.96 -1.05
C MET A 164 -10.48 -6.17 -2.13
N ASP A 165 -9.94 -4.99 -2.47
CA ASP A 165 -10.47 -4.10 -3.51
C ASP A 165 -9.32 -3.40 -4.22
N GLY A 166 -9.55 -2.94 -5.48
CA GLY A 166 -8.54 -2.20 -6.22
C GLY A 166 -9.04 -1.62 -7.52
N ASP A 167 -8.52 -0.44 -7.82
CA ASP A 167 -8.74 0.32 -9.03
C ASP A 167 -7.39 0.76 -9.62
N PHE A 168 -7.22 0.57 -10.91
CA PHE A 168 -6.10 1.09 -11.69
C PHE A 168 -6.66 1.65 -12.99
N SER A 169 -6.91 2.93 -13.00
CA SER A 169 -7.54 3.63 -14.11
C SER A 169 -6.80 4.93 -14.43
N GLY A 170 -7.12 5.53 -15.54
CA GLY A 170 -6.54 6.81 -15.91
C GLY A 170 -7.05 7.35 -17.22
N SER A 171 -6.35 8.36 -17.71
CA SER A 171 -6.64 9.01 -18.97
C SER A 171 -5.36 9.36 -19.73
N VAL A 172 -5.52 9.44 -21.03
CA VAL A 172 -4.47 9.90 -21.95
C VAL A 172 -4.97 11.16 -22.69
N SER A 173 -4.09 12.12 -22.86
CA SER A 173 -4.37 13.40 -23.54
C SER A 173 -3.11 14.00 -24.16
N ASP A 174 -3.30 15.05 -24.94
CA ASP A 174 -2.21 15.84 -25.54
C ASP A 174 -1.19 14.95 -26.25
N GLY A 175 -1.66 14.10 -27.16
CA GLY A 175 -0.80 13.15 -27.82
C GLY A 175 -1.48 12.37 -28.94
N TYR A 176 -0.91 11.22 -29.26
CA TYR A 176 -1.44 10.31 -30.27
C TYR A 176 -1.19 8.85 -29.92
N LEU A 177 -2.10 7.99 -30.37
CA LEU A 177 -1.94 6.54 -30.36
C LEU A 177 -1.54 6.07 -31.76
N ARG A 178 -0.60 5.13 -31.86
CA ARG A 178 -0.38 4.32 -33.05
C ARG A 178 -0.91 2.92 -32.81
N GLU A 179 -1.86 2.51 -33.64
CA GLU A 179 -2.55 1.22 -33.46
C GLU A 179 -1.58 0.04 -33.68
N GLY A 180 -1.61 -0.92 -32.76
CA GLY A 180 -0.84 -2.14 -32.80
C GLY A 180 0.68 -1.93 -32.73
N THR A 181 1.29 -1.31 -33.74
CA THR A 181 2.75 -1.17 -33.89
C THR A 181 3.20 0.29 -33.83
N PRO A 182 4.51 0.58 -33.60
CA PRO A 182 5.03 1.95 -33.61
C PRO A 182 4.86 2.70 -34.96
N THR A 183 4.56 1.99 -36.05
CA THR A 183 4.31 2.53 -37.39
C THR A 183 2.87 2.40 -37.84
N GLY A 184 1.96 1.94 -36.94
CA GLY A 184 0.55 1.77 -37.24
C GLY A 184 -0.21 3.10 -37.48
N GLU A 185 -1.48 3.00 -37.77
CA GLU A 185 -2.35 4.16 -38.00
C GLU A 185 -2.31 5.10 -36.80
N LYS A 186 -2.28 6.40 -37.08
CA LYS A 186 -2.15 7.43 -36.06
C LYS A 186 -3.49 8.03 -35.73
N VAL A 187 -3.95 7.84 -34.47
CA VAL A 187 -5.13 8.48 -33.90
C VAL A 187 -4.69 9.63 -33.02
N GLU A 188 -5.07 10.84 -33.32
CA GLU A 188 -4.66 12.05 -32.60
C GLU A 188 -5.68 12.44 -31.51
N PHE A 189 -5.13 12.86 -30.36
CA PHE A 189 -5.87 13.36 -29.21
C PHE A 189 -5.36 14.76 -28.86
N THR A 190 -5.73 15.72 -29.70
CA THR A 190 -5.41 17.15 -29.54
C THR A 190 -6.67 17.94 -29.19
N ASP A 191 -6.53 19.23 -28.91
CA ASP A 191 -7.65 20.16 -28.69
C ASP A 191 -8.60 19.74 -27.54
N GLY A 192 -8.02 19.23 -26.45
CA GLY A 192 -8.79 18.82 -25.27
C GLY A 192 -9.46 17.45 -25.37
N LYS A 193 -9.24 16.71 -26.45
CA LYS A 193 -9.67 15.31 -26.54
C LYS A 193 -8.86 14.44 -25.59
N SER A 194 -9.54 13.58 -24.86
CA SER A 194 -8.94 12.59 -23.96
C SER A 194 -9.62 11.24 -24.12
N SER A 195 -8.91 10.19 -23.79
CA SER A 195 -9.44 8.86 -23.71
C SER A 195 -9.09 8.23 -22.35
N THR A 196 -9.88 7.27 -21.91
CA THR A 196 -9.69 6.61 -20.63
C THR A 196 -9.19 5.19 -20.80
N TYR A 197 -8.56 4.66 -19.76
CA TYR A 197 -8.20 3.25 -19.64
C TYR A 197 -8.52 2.73 -18.24
N ASP A 198 -8.79 1.42 -18.15
CA ASP A 198 -9.09 0.73 -16.91
C ASP A 198 -8.45 -0.66 -16.93
N PHE A 199 -7.49 -0.88 -16.00
CA PHE A 199 -6.79 -2.15 -15.78
C PHE A 199 -7.07 -2.74 -14.40
N SER A 200 -8.17 -2.35 -13.76
CA SER A 200 -8.54 -2.80 -12.41
C SER A 200 -8.72 -4.31 -12.32
N SER A 201 -9.26 -4.93 -13.39
CA SER A 201 -9.42 -6.39 -13.50
C SER A 201 -8.09 -7.15 -13.52
N ASP A 202 -7.01 -6.49 -13.95
CA ASP A 202 -5.68 -7.10 -14.16
C ASP A 202 -4.74 -6.92 -12.98
N LEU A 203 -5.21 -6.28 -11.92
CA LEU A 203 -4.48 -6.18 -10.68
C LEU A 203 -4.31 -7.55 -10.00
N ARG A 204 -3.11 -7.79 -9.46
CA ARG A 204 -2.76 -9.00 -8.72
C ARG A 204 -3.49 -9.06 -7.38
N ARG A 205 -4.02 -10.22 -7.01
CA ARG A 205 -4.71 -10.44 -5.73
C ARG A 205 -3.76 -10.60 -4.54
N PHE A 206 -2.63 -11.28 -4.73
CA PHE A 206 -1.65 -11.50 -3.68
C PHE A 206 -0.37 -10.71 -3.94
N GLN A 207 0.09 -10.01 -2.91
CA GLN A 207 1.37 -9.32 -2.90
C GLN A 207 2.21 -9.82 -1.73
N TYR A 208 3.52 -9.81 -1.88
CA TYR A 208 4.48 -10.13 -0.83
C TYR A 208 5.69 -9.20 -0.95
N GLY A 209 6.34 -8.98 0.18
CA GLY A 209 7.48 -8.07 0.21
C GLY A 209 8.18 -8.07 1.55
N ALA A 210 9.17 -7.18 1.68
CA ALA A 210 9.90 -6.94 2.91
C ALA A 210 9.40 -5.66 3.60
N GLN A 211 9.59 -5.62 4.90
CA GLN A 211 9.30 -4.48 5.74
C GLN A 211 10.44 -4.29 6.73
N ILE A 212 10.87 -3.04 6.90
CA ILE A 212 11.79 -2.61 7.95
C ILE A 212 11.19 -1.40 8.64
N GLY A 213 11.30 -1.31 9.96
CA GLY A 213 10.73 -0.19 10.67
C GLY A 213 11.30 0.03 12.04
N GLY A 214 10.88 1.14 12.62
CA GLY A 214 11.22 1.56 13.97
C GLY A 214 10.00 1.98 14.76
N THR A 215 10.08 1.83 16.07
CA THR A 215 9.09 2.30 17.03
C THR A 215 9.81 3.10 18.10
N TRP A 216 9.31 4.28 18.36
CA TRP A 216 9.67 5.08 19.51
C TRP A 216 8.52 5.05 20.52
N GLN A 217 8.80 4.49 21.72
CA GLN A 217 7.84 4.47 22.83
C GLN A 217 7.88 5.85 23.49
N ALA A 218 6.97 6.75 23.11
CA ALA A 218 6.92 8.11 23.63
C ALA A 218 6.41 8.15 25.08
N PHE A 219 5.39 7.32 25.39
CA PHE A 219 4.82 7.19 26.73
C PHE A 219 4.56 5.71 27.04
N ARG A 220 4.12 5.40 28.27
CA ARG A 220 3.90 4.02 28.71
C ARG A 220 3.04 3.18 27.76
N HIS A 221 2.01 3.79 27.17
CA HIS A 221 1.05 3.13 26.28
C HIS A 221 1.10 3.65 24.84
N PHE A 222 1.80 4.76 24.57
CA PHE A 222 1.81 5.38 23.25
C PHE A 222 3.16 5.23 22.55
N SER A 223 3.10 4.83 21.32
CA SER A 223 4.25 4.70 20.43
C SER A 223 4.08 5.50 19.15
N VAL A 224 5.19 5.92 18.56
CA VAL A 224 5.29 6.44 17.21
C VAL A 224 5.99 5.40 16.35
N ASN A 225 5.40 5.08 15.21
CA ASN A 225 5.87 4.01 14.35
C ASN A 225 6.20 4.56 12.96
N ALA A 226 7.31 4.09 12.40
CA ALA A 226 7.69 4.33 11.02
C ALA A 226 8.13 3.00 10.39
N ASP A 227 7.50 2.60 9.29
CA ASP A 227 7.79 1.36 8.57
C ASP A 227 7.95 1.62 7.09
N PHE A 228 9.03 1.17 6.52
CA PHE A 228 9.25 1.13 5.08
C PHE A 228 8.88 -0.25 4.55
N THR A 229 8.02 -0.30 3.54
CA THR A 229 7.56 -1.54 2.88
C THR A 229 7.91 -1.51 1.41
N TRP A 230 8.44 -2.63 0.92
CA TRP A 230 8.77 -2.84 -0.49
C TRP A 230 8.17 -4.17 -0.95
N ALA A 231 7.23 -4.13 -1.88
CA ALA A 231 6.70 -5.33 -2.51
C ALA A 231 7.64 -5.85 -3.58
N PHE A 232 7.86 -7.16 -3.60
CA PHE A 232 8.64 -7.86 -4.63
C PHE A 232 7.77 -8.38 -5.78
N SER A 233 6.47 -8.30 -5.62
CA SER A 233 5.50 -8.68 -6.65
C SER A 233 5.07 -7.45 -7.45
N ASN A 234 4.94 -7.63 -8.78
CA ASN A 234 4.31 -6.64 -9.65
C ASN A 234 2.86 -6.37 -9.22
N VAL A 235 2.39 -5.14 -9.40
CA VAL A 235 0.98 -4.74 -9.19
C VAL A 235 0.03 -5.53 -10.08
N PHE A 236 0.43 -5.85 -11.30
CA PHE A 236 -0.37 -6.58 -12.28
C PHE A 236 -0.16 -8.10 -12.23
N LYS A 237 -1.12 -8.84 -12.76
CA LYS A 237 -1.03 -10.28 -13.02
C LYS A 237 0.10 -10.58 -14.01
N LYS A 238 0.60 -11.83 -14.01
CA LYS A 238 1.71 -12.24 -14.89
C LYS A 238 1.32 -12.28 -16.37
N ASP A 239 0.07 -12.54 -16.65
CA ASP A 239 -0.53 -12.65 -17.99
C ASP A 239 -0.91 -11.29 -18.59
N PHE A 240 -0.89 -10.22 -17.79
CA PHE A 240 -1.13 -8.86 -18.27
C PHE A 240 0.12 -8.31 -18.96
N GLN A 241 0.00 -8.02 -20.26
CA GLN A 241 1.10 -7.57 -21.12
C GLN A 241 0.90 -6.18 -21.72
N THR A 242 -0.24 -5.54 -21.47
CA THR A 242 -0.56 -4.21 -22.02
C THR A 242 0.46 -3.17 -21.53
N VAL A 243 0.83 -3.21 -20.25
CA VAL A 243 1.94 -2.41 -19.69
C VAL A 243 3.20 -3.27 -19.69
N THR A 244 4.25 -2.83 -20.39
CA THR A 244 5.46 -3.63 -20.66
C THR A 244 6.47 -3.68 -19.53
N PHE A 245 6.27 -2.92 -18.46
CA PHE A 245 7.17 -2.88 -17.31
C PHE A 245 6.46 -3.25 -16.00
N ASN A 246 7.25 -3.73 -15.04
CA ASN A 246 6.74 -4.09 -13.73
C ASN A 246 6.67 -2.85 -12.81
N MET A 247 5.61 -2.77 -12.02
CA MET A 247 5.42 -1.72 -11.02
C MET A 247 5.40 -2.36 -9.63
N TYR A 248 6.24 -1.85 -8.74
CA TYR A 248 6.40 -2.37 -7.38
C TYR A 248 5.88 -1.37 -6.35
N PRO A 249 4.94 -1.77 -5.48
CA PRO A 249 4.49 -0.94 -4.35
C PRO A 249 5.62 -0.67 -3.35
N ILE A 250 5.91 0.60 -3.13
CA ILE A 250 6.90 1.09 -2.17
C ILE A 250 6.23 2.17 -1.34
N TYR A 251 6.14 1.94 -0.01
CA TYR A 251 5.44 2.83 0.89
C TYR A 251 6.19 3.03 2.20
N LEU A 252 6.14 4.25 2.71
CA LEU A 252 6.47 4.60 4.08
C LEU A 252 5.17 4.70 4.86
N ASN A 253 5.02 3.86 5.88
CA ASN A 253 3.94 3.94 6.85
C ASN A 253 4.39 4.77 8.05
N LEU A 254 3.62 5.80 8.39
CA LEU A 254 3.82 6.60 9.59
C LEU A 254 2.56 6.53 10.45
N GLY A 255 2.72 6.26 11.73
CA GLY A 255 1.57 6.08 12.60
C GLY A 255 1.86 6.13 14.08
N PHE A 256 0.77 6.02 14.83
CA PHE A 256 0.78 5.95 16.28
C PHE A 256 0.28 4.57 16.71
N GLY A 257 0.81 4.09 17.82
CA GLY A 257 0.39 2.84 18.44
C GLY A 257 -0.06 3.02 19.86
N TYR A 258 -0.99 2.16 20.27
CA TYR A 258 -1.40 2.01 21.66
C TYR A 258 -1.06 0.59 22.12
N LYS A 259 -0.20 0.51 23.11
CA LYS A 259 0.23 -0.72 23.78
C LYS A 259 -0.65 -0.98 25.00
N PHE A 260 -1.17 -2.18 25.09
CA PHE A 260 -1.98 -2.65 26.22
C PHE A 260 -1.14 -3.15 27.38
#